data_010f32aed6af022a6cc50ff268d568d3
#
_entry.id   010f32aed6af022a6cc50ff268d568d3
#
_cell.length_a   1.000
_cell.length_b   1.000
_cell.length_c   1.000
_cell.angle_alpha   90.00
_cell.angle_beta   90.00
_cell.angle_gamma   90.00
#
_symmetry.space_group_name_H-M   'P 1'
#
loop_
_entity.id
_entity.type
_entity.pdbx_description
1 polymer ?
#
loop_
_entity_poly.entity_id
_entity_poly.type
_entity_poly.pdbx_seq_one_letter_code
_entity_poly.pdbx_strand_id
1 'polypeptide(L)'
;MSLVRNYLIFFSIFIYLNHQLLANELMSFDTNINAPLEVNADKMYIDKIALEGGFSGSVSINQGPLNFKADQMKFIFTNDTALPLITSLYAFNGVVISNQDMTATGNNASYSVNSNEIILLGNVTVENNLTTLKGNKLLIDLESGAIDFIADDNQNNRVKGVLMKSEKKDE
;
A
#
# COMPACT_ATOMS: atom_id res chain seq x y z
N MET A 1 44.81 -24.25 24.33
CA MET A 1 43.43 -24.14 24.80
C MET A 1 42.74 -22.81 24.42
N SER A 2 43.31 -21.97 23.57
CA SER A 2 42.75 -20.66 23.15
C SER A 2 42.11 -20.65 21.75
N LEU A 3 42.41 -21.57 20.88
CA LEU A 3 41.93 -21.63 19.50
C LEU A 3 40.47 -22.09 19.37
N VAL A 4 40.01 -22.99 20.23
CA VAL A 4 38.61 -23.52 20.20
C VAL A 4 37.59 -22.49 20.66
N ARG A 5 37.98 -21.56 21.54
CA ARG A 5 37.07 -20.52 22.09
C ARG A 5 36.72 -19.45 21.04
N ASN A 6 37.62 -19.16 20.12
CA ASN A 6 37.37 -18.17 19.05
C ASN A 6 36.47 -18.73 17.93
N TYR A 7 36.51 -20.03 17.64
CA TYR A 7 35.62 -20.64 16.65
C TYR A 7 34.15 -20.72 17.12
N LEU A 8 33.92 -20.92 18.41
CA LEU A 8 32.58 -20.93 19.00
C LEU A 8 31.89 -19.55 18.94
N ILE A 9 32.67 -18.47 19.12
CA ILE A 9 32.14 -17.09 19.03
C ILE A 9 31.80 -16.72 17.58
N PHE A 10 32.64 -17.13 16.61
CA PHE A 10 32.36 -16.89 15.19
C PHE A 10 31.17 -17.69 14.68
N PHE A 11 30.98 -18.91 15.15
CA PHE A 11 29.83 -19.74 14.76
C PHE A 11 28.51 -19.23 15.35
N SER A 12 28.53 -18.66 16.55
CA SER A 12 27.37 -18.05 17.19
C SER A 12 26.94 -16.76 16.49
N ILE A 13 27.89 -15.94 16.02
CA ILE A 13 27.59 -14.70 15.26
C ILE A 13 27.01 -15.03 13.87
N PHE A 14 27.43 -16.13 13.25
CA PHE A 14 26.91 -16.55 11.94
C PHE A 14 25.47 -17.05 12.00
N ILE A 15 25.04 -17.60 13.14
CA ILE A 15 23.64 -18.03 13.35
C ILE A 15 22.72 -16.85 13.60
N TYR A 16 23.21 -15.75 14.19
CA TYR A 16 22.40 -14.54 14.42
C TYR A 16 22.17 -13.68 13.16
N LEU A 17 22.99 -13.82 12.11
CA LEU A 17 22.86 -13.04 10.89
C LEU A 17 21.80 -13.55 9.91
N ASN A 18 21.25 -14.76 10.10
CA ASN A 18 20.31 -15.36 9.16
C ASN A 18 18.83 -15.26 9.56
N HIS A 19 18.47 -14.54 10.64
CA HIS A 19 17.09 -14.46 11.10
C HIS A 19 16.34 -13.17 10.71
N GLN A 20 16.98 -12.27 9.96
CA GLN A 20 16.34 -11.00 9.56
C GLN A 20 15.74 -11.02 8.13
N LEU A 21 15.85 -12.12 7.38
CA LEU A 21 15.53 -12.12 5.94
C LEU A 21 14.17 -12.73 5.56
N LEU A 22 13.37 -13.20 6.51
CA LEU A 22 12.12 -13.93 6.17
C LEU A 22 10.82 -13.21 6.54
N ALA A 23 10.86 -12.02 7.12
CA ALA A 23 9.65 -11.32 7.56
C ALA A 23 9.09 -10.31 6.54
N ASN A 24 9.85 -9.92 5.52
CA ASN A 24 9.48 -8.82 4.61
C ASN A 24 8.75 -9.23 3.33
N GLU A 25 8.58 -10.53 3.05
CA GLU A 25 7.99 -10.97 1.78
C GLU A 25 6.49 -11.32 1.84
N LEU A 26 5.88 -11.35 3.02
CA LEU A 26 4.50 -11.85 3.13
C LEU A 26 3.46 -10.88 2.60
N MET A 27 3.65 -9.57 2.76
CA MET A 27 2.79 -8.52 2.20
C MET A 27 3.54 -7.19 2.21
N SER A 28 3.89 -6.68 1.04
CA SER A 28 4.50 -5.36 0.87
C SER A 28 3.99 -4.73 -0.42
N PHE A 29 3.65 -3.45 -0.38
CA PHE A 29 3.44 -2.66 -1.58
C PHE A 29 4.79 -2.11 -2.06
N ASP A 30 5.35 -2.73 -3.09
CA ASP A 30 6.50 -2.14 -3.79
C ASP A 30 6.03 -0.92 -4.59
N THR A 31 6.65 0.23 -4.32
CA THR A 31 6.28 1.51 -4.90
C THR A 31 7.51 2.26 -5.39
N ASN A 32 7.39 2.91 -6.53
CA ASN A 32 8.36 3.91 -6.99
C ASN A 32 7.70 5.29 -6.97
N ILE A 33 7.68 5.92 -5.79
CA ILE A 33 7.05 7.23 -5.56
C ILE A 33 7.69 8.37 -6.37
N ASN A 34 8.88 8.17 -6.93
CA ASN A 34 9.56 9.13 -7.81
C ASN A 34 9.18 8.96 -9.30
N ALA A 35 8.44 7.90 -9.66
CA ALA A 35 7.97 7.73 -11.02
C ALA A 35 6.93 8.82 -11.38
N PRO A 36 6.84 9.22 -12.66
CA PRO A 36 5.80 10.14 -13.10
C PRO A 36 4.41 9.54 -12.85
N LEU A 37 3.47 10.40 -12.53
CA LEU A 37 2.08 10.06 -12.26
C LEU A 37 1.29 10.19 -13.56
N GLU A 38 0.78 9.08 -14.07
CA GLU A 38 -0.04 9.02 -15.28
C GLU A 38 -1.51 8.85 -14.91
N VAL A 39 -2.38 9.71 -15.47
CA VAL A 39 -3.82 9.69 -15.16
C VAL A 39 -4.63 9.45 -16.43
N ASN A 40 -5.59 8.53 -16.36
CA ASN A 40 -6.63 8.30 -17.35
C ASN A 40 -8.01 8.46 -16.70
N ALA A 41 -8.90 9.22 -17.35
CA ALA A 41 -10.27 9.46 -16.90
C ALA A 41 -11.12 10.00 -18.06
N ASP A 42 -12.46 9.89 -17.96
CA ASP A 42 -13.36 10.46 -18.96
C ASP A 42 -13.47 11.98 -18.83
N LYS A 43 -13.36 12.51 -17.60
CA LYS A 43 -13.51 13.93 -17.30
C LYS A 43 -12.51 14.37 -16.23
N MET A 44 -12.05 15.62 -16.36
CA MET A 44 -11.24 16.32 -15.39
C MET A 44 -11.80 17.72 -15.14
N TYR A 45 -11.72 18.20 -13.90
CA TYR A 45 -11.95 19.61 -13.56
C TYR A 45 -10.85 20.12 -12.61
N ILE A 46 -10.65 21.43 -12.59
CA ILE A 46 -9.77 22.14 -11.66
C ILE A 46 -10.50 23.39 -11.19
N ASP A 47 -10.65 23.56 -9.89
CA ASP A 47 -11.13 24.80 -9.23
C ASP A 47 -9.96 25.46 -8.50
N LYS A 48 -9.48 26.57 -9.05
CA LYS A 48 -8.36 27.33 -8.50
C LYS A 48 -8.74 28.18 -7.27
N ILE A 49 -10.05 28.42 -7.06
CA ILE A 49 -10.52 29.16 -5.89
C ILE A 49 -10.65 28.20 -4.70
N ALA A 50 -11.23 27.03 -4.92
CA ALA A 50 -11.33 26.00 -3.91
C ALA A 50 -10.01 25.24 -3.68
N LEU A 51 -8.99 25.43 -4.53
CA LEU A 51 -7.72 24.68 -4.54
C LEU A 51 -7.92 23.17 -4.63
N GLU A 52 -8.85 22.76 -5.46
CA GLU A 52 -9.17 21.35 -5.68
C GLU A 52 -9.38 21.03 -7.16
N GLY A 53 -9.30 19.77 -7.46
CA GLY A 53 -9.67 19.24 -8.77
C GLY A 53 -10.15 17.82 -8.66
N GLY A 54 -10.58 17.26 -9.76
CA GLY A 54 -11.04 15.87 -9.74
C GLY A 54 -11.11 15.25 -11.12
N PHE A 55 -11.21 13.93 -11.08
CA PHE A 55 -11.37 13.04 -12.22
C PHE A 55 -12.62 12.20 -12.03
N SER A 56 -13.29 11.88 -13.10
CA SER A 56 -14.45 10.98 -13.07
C SER A 56 -14.57 10.15 -14.34
N GLY A 57 -15.19 8.96 -14.20
CA GLY A 57 -15.36 7.97 -15.23
C GLY A 57 -14.15 7.06 -15.39
N SER A 58 -14.24 5.88 -14.78
CA SER A 58 -13.21 4.82 -14.86
C SER A 58 -11.80 5.32 -14.64
N VAL A 59 -11.61 6.10 -13.55
CA VAL A 59 -10.32 6.76 -13.26
C VAL A 59 -9.25 5.71 -12.97
N SER A 60 -8.09 5.88 -13.60
CA SER A 60 -6.89 5.09 -13.34
C SER A 60 -5.68 6.00 -13.22
N ILE A 61 -4.93 5.85 -12.12
CA ILE A 61 -3.67 6.53 -11.87
C ILE A 61 -2.57 5.47 -11.79
N ASN A 62 -1.49 5.65 -12.55
CA ASN A 62 -0.32 4.78 -12.52
C ASN A 62 0.89 5.57 -12.03
N GLN A 63 1.68 4.97 -11.13
CA GLN A 63 2.95 5.50 -10.66
C GLN A 63 3.96 4.37 -10.47
N GLY A 64 4.84 4.19 -11.44
CA GLY A 64 5.72 3.01 -11.48
C GLY A 64 4.89 1.71 -11.49
N PRO A 65 5.14 0.76 -10.56
CA PRO A 65 4.39 -0.47 -10.46
C PRO A 65 3.00 -0.30 -9.84
N LEU A 66 2.73 0.84 -9.18
CA LEU A 66 1.48 1.08 -8.47
C LEU A 66 0.38 1.53 -9.45
N ASN A 67 -0.75 0.85 -9.41
CA ASN A 67 -1.98 1.22 -10.11
C ASN A 67 -3.10 1.50 -9.12
N PHE A 68 -3.77 2.63 -9.28
CA PHE A 68 -4.86 3.06 -8.41
C PHE A 68 -6.09 3.37 -9.26
N LYS A 69 -7.21 2.67 -9.05
CA LYS A 69 -8.47 2.82 -9.79
C LYS A 69 -9.61 3.19 -8.87
N ALA A 70 -10.57 3.96 -9.41
CA ALA A 70 -11.85 4.26 -8.77
C ALA A 70 -12.84 4.84 -9.80
N ASP A 71 -14.12 4.97 -9.45
CA ASP A 71 -15.08 5.66 -10.30
C ASP A 71 -14.84 7.17 -10.35
N GLN A 72 -14.41 7.73 -9.21
CA GLN A 72 -14.14 9.17 -9.06
C GLN A 72 -12.95 9.39 -8.15
N MET A 73 -12.17 10.42 -8.45
CA MET A 73 -11.07 10.89 -7.60
C MET A 73 -11.10 12.41 -7.49
N LYS A 74 -10.78 12.91 -6.29
CA LYS A 74 -10.64 14.34 -5.97
C LYS A 74 -9.23 14.56 -5.43
N PHE A 75 -8.56 15.63 -5.85
CA PHE A 75 -7.27 16.02 -5.30
C PHE A 75 -7.33 17.44 -4.75
N ILE A 76 -6.55 17.67 -3.70
CA ILE A 76 -6.32 19.00 -3.11
C ILE A 76 -4.90 19.42 -3.45
N PHE A 77 -4.70 20.67 -3.79
CA PHE A 77 -3.39 21.21 -4.09
C PHE A 77 -3.13 22.54 -3.36
N THR A 78 -1.86 22.91 -3.21
CA THR A 78 -1.47 24.19 -2.64
C THR A 78 -1.19 25.19 -3.75
N ASN A 79 -1.27 26.50 -3.39
CA ASN A 79 -0.92 27.60 -4.27
C ASN A 79 0.32 28.36 -3.78
N ASP A 80 1.05 27.81 -2.81
CA ASP A 80 2.13 28.49 -2.09
C ASP A 80 3.46 28.52 -2.88
N THR A 81 3.52 27.83 -4.01
CA THR A 81 4.72 27.71 -4.84
C THR A 81 4.44 28.12 -6.28
N ALA A 82 5.50 28.31 -7.06
CA ALA A 82 5.39 28.63 -8.50
C ALA A 82 4.62 27.56 -9.31
N LEU A 83 4.55 26.33 -8.77
CA LEU A 83 3.77 25.23 -9.33
C LEU A 83 2.84 24.66 -8.26
N PRO A 84 1.55 24.42 -8.56
CA PRO A 84 0.63 23.76 -7.65
C PRO A 84 1.15 22.36 -7.27
N LEU A 85 1.20 22.07 -5.97
CA LEU A 85 1.60 20.76 -5.44
C LEU A 85 0.37 20.05 -4.88
N ILE A 86 0.11 18.83 -5.36
CA ILE A 86 -0.93 17.97 -4.79
C ILE A 86 -0.50 17.56 -3.39
N THR A 87 -1.39 17.74 -2.41
CA THR A 87 -1.17 17.37 -1.01
C THR A 87 -1.98 16.16 -0.58
N SER A 88 -3.14 15.97 -1.20
CA SER A 88 -4.04 14.86 -0.86
C SER A 88 -4.84 14.41 -2.08
N LEU A 89 -5.14 13.11 -2.12
CA LEU A 89 -6.03 12.50 -3.11
C LEU A 89 -7.07 11.67 -2.38
N TYR A 90 -8.32 11.77 -2.82
CA TYR A 90 -9.45 11.00 -2.32
C TYR A 90 -10.07 10.22 -3.47
N ALA A 91 -10.34 8.95 -3.26
CA ALA A 91 -10.97 8.08 -4.24
C ALA A 91 -12.29 7.52 -3.71
N PHE A 92 -13.28 7.43 -4.58
CA PHE A 92 -14.64 7.07 -4.21
C PHE A 92 -15.17 6.00 -5.15
N ASN A 93 -15.85 5.01 -4.56
CA ASN A 93 -16.51 3.90 -5.19
C ASN A 93 -15.59 2.96 -5.97
N GLY A 94 -15.64 1.69 -5.63
CA GLY A 94 -14.92 0.64 -6.33
C GLY A 94 -13.40 0.84 -6.37
N VAL A 95 -12.83 1.27 -5.23
CA VAL A 95 -11.39 1.52 -5.15
C VAL A 95 -10.61 0.21 -5.29
N VAL A 96 -9.63 0.23 -6.18
CA VAL A 96 -8.64 -0.85 -6.37
C VAL A 96 -7.25 -0.24 -6.37
N ILE A 97 -6.39 -0.76 -5.52
CA ILE A 97 -4.97 -0.41 -5.46
C ILE A 97 -4.20 -1.70 -5.72
N SER A 98 -3.32 -1.71 -6.70
CA SER A 98 -2.58 -2.92 -7.05
C SER A 98 -1.15 -2.61 -7.47
N ASN A 99 -0.27 -3.56 -7.23
CA ASN A 99 1.05 -3.65 -7.84
C ASN A 99 1.19 -5.02 -8.53
N GLN A 100 2.44 -5.46 -8.81
CA GLN A 100 2.69 -6.75 -9.48
C GLN A 100 2.23 -7.96 -8.65
N ASP A 101 2.31 -7.87 -7.32
CA ASP A 101 2.17 -9.02 -6.42
C ASP A 101 0.88 -8.98 -5.61
N MET A 102 0.27 -7.80 -5.45
CA MET A 102 -0.81 -7.60 -4.50
C MET A 102 -1.90 -6.69 -5.04
N THR A 103 -3.14 -6.98 -4.63
CA THR A 103 -4.32 -6.15 -4.90
C THR A 103 -5.06 -5.87 -3.60
N ALA A 104 -5.33 -4.60 -3.34
CA ALA A 104 -6.21 -4.14 -2.27
C ALA A 104 -7.47 -3.50 -2.86
N THR A 105 -8.64 -3.84 -2.33
CA THR A 105 -9.93 -3.28 -2.74
C THR A 105 -10.67 -2.69 -1.55
N GLY A 106 -11.48 -1.68 -1.79
CA GLY A 106 -12.31 -1.04 -0.77
C GLY A 106 -13.36 -0.11 -1.37
N ASN A 107 -14.17 0.50 -0.53
CA ASN A 107 -15.20 1.45 -0.99
C ASN A 107 -14.59 2.82 -1.31
N ASN A 108 -13.75 3.34 -0.40
CA ASN A 108 -13.12 4.65 -0.53
C ASN A 108 -11.66 4.58 -0.11
N ALA A 109 -10.84 5.51 -0.62
CA ALA A 109 -9.48 5.67 -0.16
C ALA A 109 -9.09 7.15 -0.04
N SER A 110 -8.09 7.41 0.79
CA SER A 110 -7.39 8.68 0.83
C SER A 110 -5.88 8.45 0.78
N TYR A 111 -5.18 9.28 0.04
CA TYR A 111 -3.73 9.34 -0.01
C TYR A 111 -3.25 10.70 0.49
N SER A 112 -2.32 10.70 1.41
CA SER A 112 -1.62 11.89 1.92
C SER A 112 -0.19 11.90 1.37
N VAL A 113 0.14 12.91 0.58
CA VAL A 113 1.49 13.06 0.01
C VAL A 113 2.52 13.34 1.09
N ASN A 114 2.15 14.11 2.13
CA ASN A 114 3.09 14.50 3.19
C ASN A 114 3.53 13.33 4.08
N SER A 115 2.64 12.38 4.34
CA SER A 115 2.93 11.21 5.17
C SER A 115 3.23 9.96 4.34
N ASN A 116 3.10 10.01 3.02
CA ASN A 116 3.20 8.86 2.11
C ASN A 116 2.28 7.69 2.49
N GLU A 117 1.10 8.01 3.07
CA GLU A 117 0.15 7.01 3.56
C GLU A 117 -1.10 6.93 2.69
N ILE A 118 -1.55 5.71 2.42
CA ILE A 118 -2.86 5.41 1.87
C ILE A 118 -3.73 4.80 2.96
N ILE A 119 -4.94 5.31 3.13
CA ILE A 119 -5.98 4.71 3.97
C ILE A 119 -7.09 4.22 3.05
N LEU A 120 -7.40 2.93 3.13
CA LEU A 120 -8.50 2.28 2.41
C LEU A 120 -9.60 1.93 3.40
N LEU A 121 -10.85 2.25 3.06
CA LEU A 121 -12.01 2.14 3.95
C LEU A 121 -13.17 1.40 3.31
N GLY A 122 -13.85 0.60 4.13
CA GLY A 122 -15.10 -0.08 3.83
C GLY A 122 -14.94 -1.33 2.96
N ASN A 123 -15.33 -2.48 3.48
CA ASN A 123 -15.26 -3.78 2.80
C ASN A 123 -13.87 -4.07 2.22
N VAL A 124 -12.83 -3.80 3.02
CA VAL A 124 -11.46 -3.92 2.56
C VAL A 124 -11.07 -5.38 2.39
N THR A 125 -10.52 -5.71 1.22
CA THR A 125 -9.89 -7.00 0.95
C THR A 125 -8.48 -6.75 0.41
N VAL A 126 -7.50 -7.50 0.90
CA VAL A 126 -6.14 -7.55 0.33
C VAL A 126 -5.84 -8.98 -0.06
N GLU A 127 -5.34 -9.14 -1.27
CA GLU A 127 -5.05 -10.43 -1.88
C GLU A 127 -3.67 -10.43 -2.51
N ASN A 128 -2.95 -11.53 -2.30
CA ASN A 128 -1.81 -11.93 -3.10
C ASN A 128 -1.91 -13.42 -3.42
N ASN A 129 -0.89 -14.02 -4.06
CA ASN A 129 -0.90 -15.43 -4.46
C ASN A 129 -1.06 -16.42 -3.30
N LEU A 130 -0.78 -16.01 -2.06
CA LEU A 130 -0.70 -16.90 -0.88
C LEU A 130 -1.70 -16.51 0.22
N THR A 131 -2.26 -15.30 0.16
CA THR A 131 -2.96 -14.73 1.32
C THR A 131 -4.14 -13.89 0.87
N THR A 132 -5.26 -14.05 1.55
CA THR A 132 -6.40 -13.13 1.48
C THR A 132 -6.70 -12.62 2.88
N LEU A 133 -6.70 -11.30 3.06
CA LEU A 133 -7.11 -10.63 4.30
C LEU A 133 -8.36 -9.79 4.04
N LYS A 134 -9.26 -9.77 5.01
CA LYS A 134 -10.50 -8.98 4.98
C LYS A 134 -10.68 -8.19 6.27
N GLY A 135 -11.09 -6.94 6.13
CA GLY A 135 -11.33 -6.03 7.25
C GLY A 135 -12.11 -4.80 6.80
N ASN A 136 -12.13 -3.76 7.63
CA ASN A 136 -12.87 -2.54 7.31
C ASN A 136 -11.97 -1.34 7.03
N LYS A 137 -10.75 -1.35 7.54
CA LYS A 137 -9.75 -0.30 7.32
C LYS A 137 -8.38 -0.92 7.08
N LEU A 138 -7.68 -0.41 6.09
CA LEU A 138 -6.30 -0.72 5.78
C LEU A 138 -5.51 0.58 5.73
N LEU A 139 -4.35 0.60 6.34
CA LEU A 139 -3.34 1.63 6.19
C LEU A 139 -2.14 1.03 5.46
N ILE A 140 -1.66 1.73 4.45
CA ILE A 140 -0.48 1.37 3.67
C ILE A 140 0.51 2.53 3.77
N ASP A 141 1.69 2.27 4.30
CA ASP A 141 2.82 3.18 4.27
C ASP A 141 3.62 2.92 2.98
N LEU A 142 3.64 3.89 2.08
CA LEU A 142 4.31 3.76 0.78
C LEU A 142 5.84 3.89 0.87
N GLU A 143 6.37 4.41 1.96
CA GLU A 143 7.80 4.53 2.16
C GLU A 143 8.42 3.21 2.63
N SER A 144 7.78 2.56 3.60
CA SER A 144 8.23 1.27 4.14
C SER A 144 7.62 0.06 3.46
N GLY A 145 6.50 0.23 2.73
CA GLY A 145 5.67 -0.84 2.20
C GLY A 145 4.83 -1.56 3.27
N ALA A 146 4.84 -1.06 4.51
CA ALA A 146 4.12 -1.68 5.61
C ALA A 146 2.60 -1.57 5.45
N ILE A 147 1.89 -2.58 5.93
CA ILE A 147 0.44 -2.70 5.85
C ILE A 147 -0.13 -2.97 7.24
N ASP A 148 -1.04 -2.11 7.69
CA ASP A 148 -1.78 -2.28 8.93
C ASP A 148 -3.27 -2.49 8.67
N PHE A 149 -3.79 -3.66 9.06
CA PHE A 149 -5.21 -3.94 9.06
C PHE A 149 -5.83 -3.60 10.40
N ILE A 150 -6.86 -2.75 10.39
CA ILE A 150 -7.59 -2.33 11.58
C ILE A 150 -9.02 -2.83 11.49
N ALA A 151 -9.46 -3.59 12.49
CA ALA A 151 -10.84 -3.95 12.66
C ALA A 151 -11.66 -2.72 13.08
N ASP A 152 -12.95 -2.68 12.69
CA ASP A 152 -13.86 -1.63 13.14
C ASP A 152 -14.18 -1.84 14.63
N ASP A 153 -14.14 -0.78 15.45
CA ASP A 153 -14.42 -0.83 16.90
C ASP A 153 -15.86 -1.22 17.24
N ASN A 154 -16.75 -1.21 16.25
CA ASN A 154 -18.16 -1.56 16.41
C ASN A 154 -18.40 -3.05 16.12
N GLN A 155 -18.35 -3.85 17.20
CA GLN A 155 -18.96 -5.19 17.36
C GLN A 155 -18.85 -6.18 16.18
N ASN A 156 -18.01 -7.19 16.34
CA ASN A 156 -17.83 -8.39 15.50
C ASN A 156 -17.02 -8.27 14.20
N ASN A 157 -16.51 -7.13 13.82
CA ASN A 157 -15.65 -6.99 12.66
C ASN A 157 -14.19 -7.25 13.01
N ARG A 158 -13.81 -8.50 13.10
CA ARG A 158 -12.41 -8.92 13.27
C ARG A 158 -11.73 -8.97 11.91
N VAL A 159 -10.43 -8.65 11.87
CA VAL A 159 -9.60 -8.96 10.70
C VAL A 159 -9.63 -10.48 10.50
N LYS A 160 -9.96 -10.92 9.29
CA LYS A 160 -10.01 -12.33 8.91
C LYS A 160 -8.93 -12.57 7.85
N GLY A 161 -8.17 -13.62 8.01
CA GLY A 161 -7.13 -13.99 7.06
C GLY A 161 -7.16 -15.48 6.73
N VAL A 162 -6.87 -15.79 5.47
CA VAL A 162 -6.58 -17.14 4.99
C VAL A 162 -5.16 -17.11 4.46
N LEU A 163 -4.30 -17.94 5.06
CA LEU A 163 -2.90 -18.08 4.67
C LEU A 163 -2.74 -19.48 4.05
N MET A 164 -2.31 -19.55 2.80
CA MET A 164 -1.98 -20.80 2.16
C MET A 164 -0.52 -21.15 2.44
N LYS A 165 -0.27 -22.40 2.80
CA LYS A 165 1.08 -22.91 2.97
C LYS A 165 1.68 -23.16 1.58
N SER A 166 2.85 -22.55 1.30
CA SER A 166 3.64 -22.93 0.14
C SER A 166 4.04 -24.40 0.26
N GLU A 167 3.63 -25.25 -0.68
CA GLU A 167 4.17 -26.60 -0.80
C GLU A 167 5.62 -26.50 -1.29
N LYS A 168 6.59 -26.94 -0.47
CA LYS A 168 7.93 -27.20 -0.96
C LYS A 168 7.83 -28.26 -2.04
N LYS A 169 8.16 -27.92 -3.30
CA LYS A 169 8.54 -28.93 -4.27
C LYS A 169 9.86 -29.53 -3.79
N ASP A 170 9.82 -30.75 -3.27
CA ASP A 170 11.00 -31.56 -3.09
C ASP A 170 11.53 -31.89 -4.51
N GLU A 171 12.69 -31.36 -4.85
CA GLU A 171 13.51 -31.82 -5.96
C GLU A 171 14.44 -32.93 -5.47
#